data_61487e175f179e5ac2d3bf0892ff0675
#
_entry.id   61487e175f179e5ac2d3bf0892ff0675
#
_cell.length_a   1.000
_cell.length_b   1.000
_cell.length_c   1.000
_cell.angle_alpha   90.00
_cell.angle_beta   90.00
_cell.angle_gamma   90.00
#
_symmetry.space_group_name_H-M   'P 1'
#
loop_
_entity.id
_entity.type
_entity.pdbx_description
1 polymer ?
#
loop_
_entity_poly.entity_id
_entity_poly.type
_entity_poly.pdbx_seq_one_letter_code
_entity_poly.pdbx_strand_id
1 'polypeptide(L)'
;MIPAWPRAGGEPPASALIRARPEDFEVTEELGFELAGEGEHVFLYLQKRGLNTMELLQRVAALSGVPERDIGVSGLKDRNAVTRQWFSVGLAGRAEPDWRQLEAGGDVRVLECGRHLRKLRRGVHRANRFRLVLREVEGDRAALVERLQWVRAAGVPNYFGEQRFGNDGATLEQARRWIASGRRRVTRARRGLYFSALRSCLFNELLALRVADGTWNTVVDGDVCCLQGSRSLFRCERADEELCRRAAAGDLHPGLPLWGAGGKEGYAEQAHRLRQVLQHESAVCDFLEQAGLELAWRPARLLADDFCWQFCDDGALQLDFALGAGAYATALLAEIVRYRVQA
;
A
#
# COMPACT_ATOMS: atom_id res chain seq x y z
N MET A 1 8.99 17.29 -8.72
CA MET A 1 8.64 17.45 -7.29
C MET A 1 7.27 16.84 -7.07
N ILE A 2 7.08 16.04 -6.02
CA ILE A 2 5.77 15.50 -5.66
C ILE A 2 4.99 16.62 -4.96
N PRO A 3 3.72 16.88 -5.31
CA PRO A 3 2.90 17.83 -4.58
C PRO A 3 2.75 17.42 -3.11
N ALA A 4 2.73 18.39 -2.20
CA ALA A 4 2.31 18.16 -0.83
C ALA A 4 0.78 17.95 -0.83
N TRP A 5 0.33 16.75 -0.53
CA TRP A 5 -1.08 16.43 -0.48
C TRP A 5 -1.73 17.00 0.80
N PRO A 6 -2.95 17.56 0.71
CA PRO A 6 -3.66 18.06 1.89
C PRO A 6 -3.98 16.92 2.86
N ARG A 7 -3.95 17.23 4.15
CA ARG A 7 -4.32 16.31 5.23
C ARG A 7 -5.75 16.55 5.68
N ALA A 8 -6.49 15.47 5.88
CA ALA A 8 -7.89 15.57 6.29
C ALA A 8 -8.04 16.06 7.74
N GLY A 9 -7.10 15.74 8.60
CA GLY A 9 -7.06 16.23 9.97
C GLY A 9 -6.34 17.57 10.14
N GLY A 10 -5.91 18.24 9.06
CA GLY A 10 -5.06 19.44 9.12
C GLY A 10 -3.63 19.13 9.61
N GLU A 11 -2.92 20.15 10.07
CA GLU A 11 -1.54 19.94 10.55
C GLU A 11 -1.48 18.99 11.75
N PRO A 12 -0.56 18.00 11.74
CA PRO A 12 -0.38 17.10 12.86
C PRO A 12 0.09 17.83 14.12
N PRO A 13 -0.45 17.49 15.29
CA PRO A 13 -0.16 18.18 16.55
C PRO A 13 1.23 17.90 17.11
N ALA A 14 1.94 16.91 16.56
CA ALA A 14 3.24 16.49 17.02
C ALA A 14 4.20 16.16 15.87
N SER A 15 5.50 16.14 16.18
CA SER A 15 6.54 15.57 15.33
C SER A 15 7.13 14.31 15.96
N ALA A 16 7.75 13.44 15.15
CA ALA A 16 8.38 12.22 15.62
C ALA A 16 9.48 11.72 14.68
N LEU A 17 10.41 10.94 15.22
CA LEU A 17 11.38 10.15 14.44
C LEU A 17 10.83 8.75 14.23
N ILE A 18 10.79 8.30 12.98
CA ILE A 18 10.42 6.93 12.61
C ILE A 18 11.64 6.18 12.08
N ARG A 19 11.64 4.84 12.26
CA ARG A 19 12.72 3.97 11.75
C ARG A 19 14.11 4.36 12.29
N ALA A 20 14.19 4.82 13.53
CA ALA A 20 15.48 5.08 14.19
C ALA A 20 16.35 3.80 14.22
N ARG A 21 15.72 2.67 14.29
CA ARG A 21 16.31 1.33 14.15
C ARG A 21 15.29 0.39 13.49
N PRO A 22 15.73 -0.75 12.90
CA PRO A 22 14.82 -1.67 12.23
C PRO A 22 13.66 -2.17 13.10
N GLU A 23 13.87 -2.34 14.40
CA GLU A 23 12.87 -2.78 15.38
C GLU A 23 11.76 -1.76 15.61
N ASP A 24 11.98 -0.50 15.26
CA ASP A 24 10.94 0.53 15.37
C ASP A 24 9.91 0.45 14.22
N PHE A 25 10.13 -0.44 13.25
CA PHE A 25 9.24 -0.63 12.11
C PHE A 25 9.07 -2.13 11.82
N GLU A 26 8.17 -2.76 12.54
CA GLU A 26 7.84 -4.16 12.31
C GLU A 26 6.66 -4.32 11.35
N VAL A 27 6.76 -5.25 10.40
CA VAL A 27 5.70 -5.61 9.46
C VAL A 27 5.53 -7.10 9.41
N THR A 28 4.34 -7.58 9.70
CA THR A 28 3.96 -8.99 9.64
C THR A 28 2.91 -9.20 8.56
N GLU A 29 3.23 -9.99 7.54
CA GLU A 29 2.33 -10.32 6.44
C GLU A 29 1.36 -11.42 6.85
N GLU A 30 0.08 -11.24 6.59
CA GLU A 30 -0.98 -12.21 6.80
C GLU A 30 -1.49 -12.74 5.46
N LEU A 31 -1.41 -14.05 5.22
CA LEU A 31 -1.83 -14.67 3.95
C LEU A 31 -3.34 -14.50 3.67
N GLY A 32 -4.19 -14.79 4.63
CA GLY A 32 -5.63 -14.82 4.44
C GLY A 32 -6.17 -16.14 3.85
N PHE A 33 -5.32 -17.16 3.76
CA PHE A 33 -5.67 -18.54 3.45
C PHE A 33 -4.71 -19.48 4.18
N GLU A 34 -5.14 -20.72 4.40
CA GLU A 34 -4.31 -21.78 4.98
C GLU A 34 -3.50 -22.49 3.90
N LEU A 35 -2.32 -22.97 4.27
CA LEU A 35 -1.52 -23.82 3.40
C LEU A 35 -2.21 -25.17 3.21
N ALA A 36 -2.13 -25.74 2.01
CA ALA A 36 -2.80 -27.00 1.69
C ALA A 36 -2.15 -28.23 2.37
N GLY A 37 -0.95 -28.08 2.91
CA GLY A 37 -0.15 -29.20 3.47
C GLY A 37 0.52 -30.08 2.41
N GLU A 38 0.17 -29.92 1.14
CA GLU A 38 0.68 -30.67 -0.01
C GLU A 38 0.94 -29.75 -1.23
N GLY A 39 1.60 -30.27 -2.25
CA GLY A 39 1.85 -29.58 -3.51
C GLY A 39 3.32 -29.32 -3.80
N GLU A 40 3.59 -28.75 -4.98
CA GLU A 40 4.94 -28.52 -5.50
C GLU A 40 5.63 -27.28 -4.93
N HIS A 41 4.87 -26.36 -4.36
CA HIS A 41 5.41 -25.12 -3.81
C HIS A 41 5.64 -25.25 -2.31
N VAL A 42 6.89 -25.03 -1.89
CA VAL A 42 7.23 -24.82 -0.48
C VAL A 42 6.99 -23.35 -0.15
N PHE A 43 6.19 -23.10 0.86
CA PHE A 43 5.97 -21.78 1.43
C PHE A 43 6.87 -21.62 2.64
N LEU A 44 7.64 -20.54 2.65
CA LEU A 44 8.56 -20.16 3.71
C LEU A 44 8.08 -18.88 4.35
N TYR A 45 7.79 -18.91 5.64
CA TYR A 45 7.55 -17.70 6.43
C TYR A 45 8.86 -17.24 7.02
N LEU A 46 9.40 -16.16 6.47
CA LEU A 46 10.73 -15.67 6.79
C LEU A 46 10.66 -14.33 7.49
N GLN A 47 11.39 -14.19 8.60
CA GLN A 47 11.71 -12.90 9.18
C GLN A 47 13.05 -12.42 8.62
N LYS A 48 13.12 -11.15 8.26
CA LYS A 48 14.36 -10.46 7.88
C LYS A 48 14.53 -9.16 8.66
N ARG A 49 15.79 -8.77 8.88
CA ARG A 49 16.19 -7.54 9.56
C ARG A 49 17.24 -6.81 8.74
N GLY A 50 17.03 -5.53 8.41
CA GLY A 50 18.01 -4.73 7.67
C GLY A 50 18.30 -5.18 6.24
N LEU A 51 17.50 -6.08 5.69
CA LEU A 51 17.67 -6.71 4.38
C LEU A 51 16.47 -6.39 3.48
N ASN A 52 16.67 -6.17 2.18
CA ASN A 52 15.54 -6.01 1.27
C ASN A 52 14.97 -7.36 0.78
N THR A 53 13.71 -7.36 0.31
CA THR A 53 13.04 -8.58 -0.14
C THR A 53 13.76 -9.24 -1.32
N MET A 54 14.34 -8.47 -2.24
CA MET A 54 15.01 -9.03 -3.42
C MET A 54 16.33 -9.72 -3.07
N GLU A 55 17.10 -9.18 -2.12
CA GLU A 55 18.32 -9.83 -1.61
C GLU A 55 17.98 -11.17 -0.93
N LEU A 56 16.91 -11.21 -0.12
CA LEU A 56 16.46 -12.47 0.48
C LEU A 56 15.97 -13.46 -0.58
N LEU A 57 15.24 -12.98 -1.60
CA LEU A 57 14.80 -13.81 -2.72
C LEU A 57 15.99 -14.43 -3.46
N GLN A 58 17.07 -13.69 -3.67
CA GLN A 58 18.30 -14.19 -4.28
C GLN A 58 18.98 -15.26 -3.42
N ARG A 59 19.02 -15.09 -2.08
CA ARG A 59 19.54 -16.13 -1.17
C ARG A 59 18.69 -17.40 -1.23
N VAL A 60 17.36 -17.27 -1.26
CA VAL A 60 16.44 -18.42 -1.42
C VAL A 60 16.67 -19.11 -2.77
N ALA A 61 16.85 -18.35 -3.85
CA ALA A 61 17.14 -18.88 -5.19
C ALA A 61 18.47 -19.66 -5.21
N ALA A 62 19.52 -19.09 -4.62
CA ALA A 62 20.84 -19.71 -4.56
C ALA A 62 20.82 -21.02 -3.76
N LEU A 63 20.13 -21.05 -2.60
CA LEU A 63 20.04 -22.23 -1.75
C LEU A 63 19.20 -23.33 -2.39
N SER A 64 18.07 -22.99 -3.02
CA SER A 64 17.15 -23.98 -3.63
C SER A 64 17.54 -24.42 -5.03
N GLY A 65 18.44 -23.68 -5.70
CA GLY A 65 18.73 -23.88 -7.13
C GLY A 65 17.55 -23.53 -8.04
N VAL A 66 16.52 -22.86 -7.52
CA VAL A 66 15.32 -22.45 -8.27
C VAL A 66 15.52 -21.05 -8.84
N PRO A 67 15.23 -20.79 -10.13
CA PRO A 67 15.34 -19.46 -10.70
C PRO A 67 14.46 -18.45 -9.95
N GLU A 68 14.92 -17.20 -9.79
CA GLU A 68 14.18 -16.12 -9.11
C GLU A 68 12.74 -15.95 -9.63
N ARG A 69 12.54 -16.14 -10.95
CA ARG A 69 11.21 -16.05 -11.58
C ARG A 69 10.22 -17.10 -11.06
N ASP A 70 10.71 -18.23 -10.50
CA ASP A 70 9.89 -19.32 -9.98
C ASP A 70 9.67 -19.21 -8.47
N ILE A 71 10.28 -18.22 -7.81
CA ILE A 71 10.02 -17.85 -6.43
C ILE A 71 8.92 -16.77 -6.41
N GLY A 72 7.92 -16.95 -5.56
CA GLY A 72 6.80 -16.04 -5.39
C GLY A 72 6.90 -15.24 -4.09
N VAL A 73 6.52 -13.97 -4.16
CA VAL A 73 6.31 -13.09 -2.99
C VAL A 73 5.04 -12.29 -3.22
N SER A 74 4.30 -11.98 -2.15
CA SER A 74 3.05 -11.20 -2.24
C SER A 74 3.31 -9.70 -2.38
N GLY A 75 4.46 -9.20 -1.90
CA GLY A 75 4.86 -7.80 -1.97
C GLY A 75 6.30 -7.61 -1.55
N LEU A 76 6.83 -6.41 -1.80
CA LEU A 76 8.14 -6.01 -1.30
C LEU A 76 7.99 -5.40 0.09
N LYS A 77 8.95 -5.66 0.96
CA LYS A 77 9.02 -5.10 2.32
C LYS A 77 10.27 -4.24 2.46
N ASP A 78 10.16 -3.19 3.25
CA ASP A 78 11.23 -2.24 3.51
C ASP A 78 12.50 -2.91 4.03
N ARG A 79 13.66 -2.31 3.71
CA ARG A 79 14.97 -2.73 4.21
C ARG A 79 15.14 -2.34 5.67
N ASN A 80 14.91 -1.07 6.00
CA ASN A 80 15.07 -0.54 7.36
C ASN A 80 13.87 -0.91 8.24
N ALA A 81 13.70 -2.22 8.47
CA ALA A 81 12.57 -2.80 9.18
C ALA A 81 12.88 -4.22 9.63
N VAL A 82 12.13 -4.71 10.60
CA VAL A 82 11.98 -6.14 10.87
C VAL A 82 10.70 -6.60 10.18
N THR A 83 10.80 -7.49 9.20
CA THR A 83 9.62 -7.89 8.46
C THR A 83 9.48 -9.41 8.39
N ARG A 84 8.25 -9.88 8.55
CA ARG A 84 7.85 -11.27 8.44
C ARG A 84 6.98 -11.41 7.21
N GLN A 85 7.41 -12.19 6.23
CA GLN A 85 6.69 -12.34 4.95
C GLN A 85 6.82 -13.75 4.39
N TRP A 86 5.88 -14.09 3.52
CA TRP A 86 5.85 -15.37 2.84
C TRP A 86 6.61 -15.35 1.52
N PHE A 87 7.35 -16.41 1.27
CA PHE A 87 7.94 -16.78 -0.01
C PHE A 87 7.39 -18.12 -0.46
N SER A 88 7.17 -18.31 -1.73
CA SER A 88 6.87 -19.65 -2.28
C SER A 88 7.94 -20.07 -3.27
N VAL A 89 8.45 -21.28 -3.14
CA VAL A 89 9.51 -21.85 -3.96
C VAL A 89 8.98 -23.07 -4.69
N GLY A 90 8.94 -23.04 -6.03
CA GLY A 90 8.51 -24.18 -6.84
C GLY A 90 9.63 -25.21 -6.97
N LEU A 91 9.58 -26.27 -6.19
CA LEU A 91 10.64 -27.29 -6.20
C LEU A 91 10.51 -28.31 -7.33
N ALA A 92 9.30 -28.55 -7.87
CA ALA A 92 9.05 -29.39 -9.08
C ALA A 92 10.04 -30.54 -9.27
N GLY A 93 10.00 -31.54 -8.39
CA GLY A 93 10.89 -32.73 -8.45
C GLY A 93 12.30 -32.54 -7.92
N ARG A 94 12.63 -31.36 -7.39
CA ARG A 94 13.92 -31.09 -6.71
C ARG A 94 13.87 -31.52 -5.25
N ALA A 95 15.01 -31.91 -4.70
CA ALA A 95 15.16 -32.13 -3.26
C ALA A 95 14.98 -30.81 -2.51
N GLU A 96 14.25 -30.83 -1.41
CA GLU A 96 14.09 -29.67 -0.53
C GLU A 96 15.38 -29.45 0.26
N PRO A 97 15.97 -28.24 0.20
CA PRO A 97 17.17 -27.93 0.96
C PRO A 97 16.84 -27.73 2.45
N ASP A 98 17.86 -27.75 3.30
CA ASP A 98 17.72 -27.28 4.67
C ASP A 98 17.62 -25.74 4.68
N TRP A 99 16.40 -25.24 4.84
CA TRP A 99 16.10 -23.80 4.84
C TRP A 99 16.77 -23.03 5.98
N ARG A 100 17.18 -23.70 7.07
CA ARG A 100 17.88 -23.06 8.19
C ARG A 100 19.24 -22.51 7.79
N GLN A 101 19.81 -22.94 6.67
CA GLN A 101 21.02 -22.34 6.12
C GLN A 101 20.85 -20.85 5.76
N LEU A 102 19.63 -20.36 5.54
CA LEU A 102 19.34 -18.93 5.36
C LEU A 102 19.66 -18.12 6.61
N GLU A 103 19.70 -18.73 7.79
CA GLU A 103 19.91 -18.06 9.07
C GLU A 103 21.39 -17.78 9.38
N ALA A 104 22.32 -18.32 8.59
CA ALA A 104 23.77 -18.23 8.85
C ALA A 104 24.29 -16.79 9.01
N GLY A 105 23.64 -15.79 8.38
CA GLY A 105 23.99 -14.37 8.49
C GLY A 105 23.42 -13.65 9.71
N GLY A 106 22.54 -14.29 10.48
CA GLY A 106 21.86 -13.70 11.65
C GLY A 106 20.79 -12.63 11.31
N ASP A 107 20.67 -12.25 10.04
CA ASP A 107 19.72 -11.25 9.54
C ASP A 107 18.40 -11.85 9.03
N VAL A 108 18.31 -13.18 8.96
CA VAL A 108 17.14 -13.97 8.54
C VAL A 108 16.80 -15.01 9.59
N ARG A 109 15.52 -15.30 9.78
CA ARG A 109 15.00 -16.44 10.55
C ARG A 109 13.91 -17.14 9.76
N VAL A 110 13.91 -18.47 9.76
CA VAL A 110 12.86 -19.32 9.21
C VAL A 110 11.83 -19.56 10.31
N LEU A 111 10.64 -18.99 10.20
CA LEU A 111 9.61 -19.06 11.23
C LEU A 111 8.70 -20.26 11.01
N GLU A 112 8.34 -20.52 9.74
CA GLU A 112 7.43 -21.60 9.36
C GLU A 112 7.75 -22.07 7.95
N CYS A 113 7.46 -23.36 7.68
CA CYS A 113 7.59 -23.99 6.38
C CYS A 113 6.40 -24.91 6.14
N GLY A 114 5.80 -24.84 4.95
CA GLY A 114 4.67 -25.69 4.58
C GLY A 114 4.53 -25.87 3.09
N ARG A 115 3.62 -26.74 2.65
CA ARG A 115 3.36 -27.03 1.24
C ARG A 115 2.07 -26.40 0.76
N HIS A 116 2.06 -25.99 -0.51
CA HIS A 116 0.85 -25.45 -1.15
C HIS A 116 0.84 -25.78 -2.65
N LEU A 117 -0.39 -25.85 -3.20
CA LEU A 117 -0.63 -26.26 -4.59
C LEU A 117 -0.21 -25.20 -5.62
N ARG A 118 -0.16 -23.94 -5.23
CA ARG A 118 0.06 -22.82 -6.18
C ARG A 118 1.13 -21.86 -5.68
N LYS A 119 1.82 -21.25 -6.65
CA LYS A 119 2.79 -20.20 -6.42
C LYS A 119 2.12 -18.96 -5.80
N LEU A 120 2.75 -18.35 -4.80
CA LEU A 120 2.35 -17.07 -4.22
C LEU A 120 2.46 -15.95 -5.28
N ARG A 121 1.41 -15.18 -5.44
CA ARG A 121 1.34 -14.06 -6.39
C ARG A 121 1.32 -12.73 -5.66
N ARG A 122 1.75 -11.68 -6.35
CA ARG A 122 1.70 -10.31 -5.83
C ARG A 122 0.27 -9.90 -5.47
N GLY A 123 0.11 -9.24 -4.30
CA GLY A 123 -1.17 -8.72 -3.82
C GLY A 123 -2.16 -9.77 -3.33
N VAL A 124 -1.72 -11.01 -3.07
CA VAL A 124 -2.59 -12.11 -2.61
C VAL A 124 -2.73 -12.12 -1.09
N HIS A 125 -1.77 -11.57 -0.35
CA HIS A 125 -1.87 -11.46 1.11
C HIS A 125 -3.10 -10.63 1.52
N ARG A 126 -3.73 -10.99 2.63
CA ARG A 126 -4.90 -10.31 3.18
C ARG A 126 -4.53 -8.93 3.72
N ALA A 127 -3.53 -8.90 4.57
CA ALA A 127 -3.13 -7.70 5.29
C ALA A 127 -1.64 -7.71 5.64
N ASN A 128 -1.14 -6.54 6.00
CA ASN A 128 0.10 -6.38 6.73
C ASN A 128 -0.24 -5.80 8.11
N ARG A 129 0.19 -6.48 9.16
CA ARG A 129 0.13 -5.97 10.53
C ARG A 129 1.40 -5.19 10.83
N PHE A 130 1.24 -4.01 11.36
CA PHE A 130 2.32 -3.09 11.70
C PHE A 130 2.42 -2.94 13.21
N ARG A 131 3.66 -2.93 13.70
CA ARG A 131 4.03 -2.37 15.00
C ARG A 131 5.10 -1.31 14.76
N LEU A 132 4.75 -0.07 15.04
CA LEU A 132 5.62 1.08 14.80
C LEU A 132 5.94 1.76 16.13
N VAL A 133 7.22 2.08 16.35
CA VAL A 133 7.65 2.86 17.50
C VAL A 133 8.14 4.21 16.99
N LEU A 134 7.41 5.25 17.36
CA LEU A 134 7.72 6.64 17.06
C LEU A 134 8.53 7.20 18.20
N ARG A 135 9.75 7.64 17.93
CA ARG A 135 10.66 8.20 18.94
C ARG A 135 10.69 9.71 18.88
N GLU A 136 11.24 10.32 19.91
CA GLU A 136 11.39 11.79 19.99
C GLU A 136 10.05 12.47 19.64
N VAL A 137 8.99 12.04 20.31
CA VAL A 137 7.65 12.60 20.11
C VAL A 137 7.57 13.95 20.78
N GLU A 138 7.49 15.02 19.98
CA GLU A 138 7.44 16.41 20.42
C GLU A 138 6.14 17.07 19.96
N GLY A 139 5.43 17.73 20.85
CA GLY A 139 4.18 18.42 20.58
C GLY A 139 3.17 18.30 21.69
N ASP A 140 1.93 18.68 21.40
CA ASP A 140 0.82 18.60 22.36
C ASP A 140 0.30 17.15 22.45
N ARG A 141 0.55 16.54 23.61
CA ARG A 141 0.13 15.15 23.88
C ARG A 141 -1.39 14.98 23.90
N ALA A 142 -2.13 15.96 24.42
CA ALA A 142 -3.60 15.87 24.47
C ALA A 142 -4.17 15.94 23.06
N ALA A 143 -3.74 16.90 22.25
CA ALA A 143 -4.13 17.01 20.86
C ALA A 143 -3.69 15.78 20.01
N LEU A 144 -2.54 15.16 20.35
CA LEU A 144 -2.10 13.92 19.70
C LEU A 144 -3.04 12.75 20.04
N VAL A 145 -3.50 12.63 21.28
CA VAL A 145 -4.48 11.60 21.67
C VAL A 145 -5.81 11.81 20.95
N GLU A 146 -6.30 13.03 20.88
CA GLU A 146 -7.52 13.36 20.10
C GLU A 146 -7.35 13.00 18.62
N ARG A 147 -6.19 13.28 18.03
CA ARG A 147 -5.86 12.92 16.65
C ARG A 147 -5.84 11.40 16.45
N LEU A 148 -5.27 10.64 17.37
CA LEU A 148 -5.24 9.17 17.33
C LEU A 148 -6.67 8.59 17.43
N GLN A 149 -7.51 9.15 18.30
CA GLN A 149 -8.93 8.77 18.42
C GLN A 149 -9.69 9.06 17.13
N TRP A 150 -9.47 10.23 16.54
CA TRP A 150 -10.07 10.61 15.27
C TRP A 150 -9.63 9.67 14.14
N VAL A 151 -8.33 9.37 14.00
CA VAL A 151 -7.82 8.41 13.00
C VAL A 151 -8.44 7.04 13.17
N ARG A 152 -8.60 6.56 14.42
CA ARG A 152 -9.27 5.28 14.71
C ARG A 152 -10.72 5.26 14.26
N ALA A 153 -11.45 6.36 14.45
CA ALA A 153 -12.87 6.45 14.13
C ALA A 153 -13.12 6.76 12.65
N ALA A 154 -12.42 7.77 12.12
CA ALA A 154 -12.64 8.27 10.78
C ALA A 154 -11.82 7.55 9.70
N GLY A 155 -10.72 6.88 10.04
CA GLY A 155 -9.70 6.48 9.08
C GLY A 155 -8.89 7.66 8.57
N VAL A 156 -8.22 7.47 7.44
CA VAL A 156 -7.39 8.50 6.79
C VAL A 156 -7.58 8.49 5.27
N PRO A 157 -7.25 9.58 4.55
CA PRO A 157 -7.18 9.56 3.09
C PRO A 157 -6.19 8.49 2.59
N ASN A 158 -6.62 7.68 1.64
CA ASN A 158 -5.88 6.51 1.15
C ASN A 158 -4.83 6.88 0.09
N TYR A 159 -4.02 7.90 0.36
CA TYR A 159 -2.98 8.34 -0.54
C TYR A 159 -1.94 7.25 -0.83
N PHE A 160 -1.45 7.25 -2.06
CA PHE A 160 -0.20 6.55 -2.36
C PHE A 160 0.96 7.34 -1.75
N GLY A 161 1.78 6.65 -0.95
CA GLY A 161 2.94 7.25 -0.31
C GLY A 161 4.04 7.64 -1.29
N GLU A 162 4.95 8.50 -0.86
CA GLU A 162 6.06 9.07 -1.65
C GLU A 162 6.92 8.00 -2.35
N GLN A 163 7.13 6.86 -1.71
CA GLN A 163 7.88 5.72 -2.25
C GLN A 163 7.33 5.23 -3.61
N ARG A 164 6.03 5.47 -3.89
CA ARG A 164 5.40 5.11 -5.16
C ARG A 164 5.94 5.92 -6.32
N PHE A 165 6.43 7.10 -6.06
CA PHE A 165 6.90 8.07 -7.06
C PHE A 165 8.42 8.04 -7.25
N GLY A 166 9.14 7.20 -6.47
CA GLY A 166 10.60 7.13 -6.44
C GLY A 166 11.21 8.22 -5.55
N ASN A 167 12.53 8.17 -5.35
CA ASN A 167 13.22 9.16 -4.55
C ASN A 167 12.93 10.56 -5.12
N ASP A 168 12.40 11.45 -4.28
CA ASP A 168 12.02 12.82 -4.63
C ASP A 168 11.11 12.95 -5.87
N GLY A 169 10.33 11.90 -6.16
CA GLY A 169 9.43 11.89 -7.33
C GLY A 169 10.11 11.55 -8.65
N ALA A 170 11.35 11.08 -8.63
CA ALA A 170 12.13 10.82 -9.84
C ALA A 170 11.45 9.85 -10.82
N THR A 171 10.75 8.83 -10.33
CA THR A 171 10.03 7.88 -11.19
C THR A 171 8.87 8.56 -11.92
N LEU A 172 8.10 9.41 -11.25
CA LEU A 172 7.00 10.16 -11.84
C LEU A 172 7.51 11.14 -12.91
N GLU A 173 8.56 11.87 -12.60
CA GLU A 173 9.18 12.82 -13.55
C GLU A 173 9.73 12.10 -14.79
N GLN A 174 10.43 10.98 -14.60
CA GLN A 174 10.91 10.15 -15.71
C GLN A 174 9.76 9.59 -16.56
N ALA A 175 8.64 9.22 -15.94
CA ALA A 175 7.45 8.75 -16.65
C ALA A 175 6.84 9.86 -17.52
N ARG A 176 6.72 11.08 -17.00
CA ARG A 176 6.24 12.25 -17.77
C ARG A 176 7.18 12.60 -18.93
N ARG A 177 8.49 12.62 -18.70
CA ARG A 177 9.50 12.81 -19.76
C ARG A 177 9.43 11.72 -20.83
N TRP A 178 9.18 10.48 -20.42
CA TRP A 178 9.04 9.36 -21.34
C TRP A 178 7.83 9.53 -22.27
N ILE A 179 6.68 9.99 -21.76
CA ILE A 179 5.50 10.34 -22.57
C ILE A 179 5.88 11.45 -23.57
N ALA A 180 6.46 12.55 -23.08
CA ALA A 180 6.83 13.71 -23.90
C ALA A 180 7.86 13.40 -24.99
N SER A 181 8.75 12.40 -24.78
CA SER A 181 9.79 11.99 -25.73
C SER A 181 9.30 11.07 -26.85
N GLY A 182 7.99 10.88 -27.04
CA GLY A 182 7.45 9.96 -28.04
C GLY A 182 7.62 8.49 -27.70
N ARG A 183 7.73 8.15 -26.42
CA ARG A 183 7.70 6.76 -25.90
C ARG A 183 8.91 5.92 -26.32
N ARG A 184 10.12 6.44 -26.18
CA ARG A 184 11.35 5.68 -26.42
C ARG A 184 11.31 4.33 -25.70
N ARG A 185 11.92 3.32 -26.30
CA ARG A 185 11.91 1.95 -25.80
C ARG A 185 12.46 1.85 -24.37
N VAL A 186 11.67 1.33 -23.44
CA VAL A 186 12.06 1.05 -22.04
C VAL A 186 11.77 -0.41 -21.70
N THR A 187 12.45 -0.95 -20.70
CA THR A 187 12.21 -2.33 -20.24
C THR A 187 10.77 -2.48 -19.70
N ARG A 188 10.23 -3.70 -19.77
CA ARG A 188 8.89 -4.03 -19.25
C ARG A 188 8.75 -3.65 -17.76
N ALA A 189 9.78 -3.90 -16.98
CA ALA A 189 9.79 -3.55 -15.55
C ALA A 189 9.68 -2.03 -15.34
N ARG A 190 10.50 -1.24 -16.06
CA ARG A 190 10.48 0.23 -15.98
C ARG A 190 9.15 0.81 -16.45
N ARG A 191 8.59 0.26 -17.53
CA ARG A 191 7.26 0.65 -18.01
C ARG A 191 6.18 0.43 -16.94
N GLY A 192 6.22 -0.72 -16.24
CA GLY A 192 5.30 -1.00 -15.13
C GLY A 192 5.41 0.01 -13.99
N LEU A 193 6.64 0.42 -13.63
CA LEU A 193 6.85 1.47 -12.61
C LEU A 193 6.28 2.82 -13.06
N TYR A 194 6.49 3.20 -14.32
CA TYR A 194 5.96 4.45 -14.87
C TYR A 194 4.44 4.48 -14.87
N PHE A 195 3.78 3.43 -15.34
CA PHE A 195 2.32 3.32 -15.30
C PHE A 195 1.79 3.41 -13.86
N SER A 196 2.44 2.73 -12.95
CA SER A 196 2.06 2.75 -11.53
C SER A 196 2.17 4.16 -10.94
N ALA A 197 3.27 4.87 -11.18
CA ALA A 197 3.48 6.22 -10.67
C ALA A 197 2.47 7.22 -11.25
N LEU A 198 2.23 7.19 -12.56
CA LEU A 198 1.25 8.07 -13.23
C LEU A 198 -0.15 7.86 -12.68
N ARG A 199 -0.63 6.60 -12.62
CA ARG A 199 -1.97 6.28 -12.09
C ARG A 199 -2.13 6.70 -10.63
N SER A 200 -1.08 6.53 -9.83
CA SER A 200 -1.08 6.91 -8.42
C SER A 200 -1.10 8.43 -8.23
N CYS A 201 -0.45 9.17 -9.12
CA CYS A 201 -0.48 10.63 -9.10
C CYS A 201 -1.90 11.15 -9.40
N LEU A 202 -2.53 10.70 -10.48
CA LEU A 202 -3.90 11.07 -10.82
C LEU A 202 -4.89 10.73 -9.70
N PHE A 203 -4.74 9.56 -9.09
CA PHE A 203 -5.54 9.16 -7.93
C PHE A 203 -5.35 10.13 -6.77
N ASN A 204 -4.11 10.44 -6.42
CA ASN A 204 -3.80 11.35 -5.30
C ASN A 204 -4.34 12.78 -5.57
N GLU A 205 -4.29 13.26 -6.81
CA GLU A 205 -4.87 14.56 -7.18
C GLU A 205 -6.38 14.61 -6.96
N LEU A 206 -7.11 13.59 -7.42
CA LEU A 206 -8.54 13.49 -7.18
C LEU A 206 -8.88 13.36 -5.69
N LEU A 207 -8.07 12.58 -4.95
CA LEU A 207 -8.24 12.44 -3.52
C LEU A 207 -7.98 13.75 -2.78
N ALA A 208 -6.98 14.53 -3.21
CA ALA A 208 -6.66 15.82 -2.64
C ALA A 208 -7.84 16.80 -2.72
N LEU A 209 -8.57 16.80 -3.84
CA LEU A 209 -9.80 17.59 -3.98
C LEU A 209 -10.87 17.12 -3.00
N ARG A 210 -11.10 15.82 -2.90
CA ARG A 210 -12.06 15.25 -1.93
C ARG A 210 -11.70 15.59 -0.48
N VAL A 211 -10.39 15.66 -0.16
CA VAL A 211 -9.92 16.10 1.16
C VAL A 211 -10.20 17.58 1.38
N ALA A 212 -9.92 18.43 0.39
CA ALA A 212 -10.18 19.86 0.46
C ALA A 212 -11.68 20.17 0.63
N ASP A 213 -12.55 19.40 -0.03
CA ASP A 213 -14.01 19.54 0.04
C ASP A 213 -14.62 18.84 1.26
N GLY A 214 -13.81 18.14 2.08
CA GLY A 214 -14.29 17.37 3.25
C GLY A 214 -15.10 16.12 2.89
N THR A 215 -15.03 15.63 1.63
CA THR A 215 -15.85 14.52 1.11
C THR A 215 -15.08 13.21 0.91
N TRP A 216 -13.83 13.12 1.35
CA TRP A 216 -12.96 11.97 1.16
C TRP A 216 -13.46 10.66 1.82
N ASN A 217 -14.30 10.76 2.86
CA ASN A 217 -14.85 9.64 3.62
C ASN A 217 -16.38 9.57 3.59
N THR A 218 -17.02 10.44 2.78
CA THR A 218 -18.47 10.49 2.60
C THR A 218 -18.84 10.20 1.16
N VAL A 219 -19.97 9.53 0.95
CA VAL A 219 -20.49 9.22 -0.39
C VAL A 219 -21.34 10.41 -0.87
N VAL A 220 -21.19 10.77 -2.13
CA VAL A 220 -22.00 11.79 -2.81
C VAL A 220 -22.67 11.20 -4.05
N ASP A 221 -23.66 11.90 -4.60
CA ASP A 221 -24.39 11.49 -5.81
C ASP A 221 -23.43 11.22 -6.98
N GLY A 222 -23.59 10.07 -7.61
CA GLY A 222 -22.78 9.62 -8.73
C GLY A 222 -21.47 8.94 -8.35
N ASP A 223 -21.11 8.79 -7.08
CA ASP A 223 -19.91 8.08 -6.67
C ASP A 223 -19.95 6.61 -7.07
N VAL A 224 -18.77 6.05 -7.30
CA VAL A 224 -18.55 4.61 -7.29
C VAL A 224 -18.17 4.22 -5.87
N CYS A 225 -18.96 3.37 -5.23
CA CYS A 225 -18.73 2.89 -3.89
C CYS A 225 -17.91 1.60 -3.88
N CYS A 226 -16.90 1.55 -3.03
CA CYS A 226 -16.09 0.37 -2.75
C CYS A 226 -16.54 -0.25 -1.43
N LEU A 227 -16.90 -1.54 -1.43
CA LEU A 227 -17.26 -2.26 -0.20
C LEU A 227 -16.00 -2.64 0.59
N GLN A 228 -16.02 -2.36 1.89
CA GLN A 228 -14.91 -2.71 2.80
C GLN A 228 -14.64 -4.23 2.79
N GLY A 229 -13.36 -4.59 2.79
CA GLY A 229 -12.93 -5.99 2.84
C GLY A 229 -13.18 -6.80 1.56
N SER A 230 -13.69 -6.19 0.49
CA SER A 230 -13.98 -6.88 -0.77
C SER A 230 -13.47 -6.10 -2.00
N ARG A 231 -13.64 -6.71 -3.18
CA ARG A 231 -13.42 -6.04 -4.47
C ARG A 231 -14.73 -5.62 -5.13
N SER A 232 -15.82 -5.69 -4.41
CA SER A 232 -17.14 -5.36 -4.93
C SER A 232 -17.32 -3.85 -5.03
N LEU A 233 -17.92 -3.43 -6.12
CA LEU A 233 -18.19 -2.05 -6.45
C LEU A 233 -19.67 -1.91 -6.82
N PHE A 234 -20.26 -0.76 -6.51
CA PHE A 234 -21.54 -0.35 -7.04
C PHE A 234 -21.60 1.15 -7.28
N ARG A 235 -22.49 1.59 -8.15
CA ARG A 235 -22.71 3.02 -8.41
C ARG A 235 -23.73 3.55 -7.41
N CYS A 236 -23.42 4.65 -6.77
CA CYS A 236 -24.33 5.45 -5.98
C CYS A 236 -25.01 6.46 -6.93
N GLU A 237 -26.27 6.23 -7.30
CA GLU A 237 -27.01 7.20 -8.09
C GLU A 237 -27.39 8.42 -7.24
N ARG A 238 -27.83 8.16 -6.02
CA ARG A 238 -28.17 9.15 -5.01
C ARG A 238 -27.68 8.72 -3.65
N ALA A 239 -26.96 9.60 -2.96
CA ALA A 239 -26.48 9.37 -1.60
C ALA A 239 -27.65 9.56 -0.60
N ASP A 240 -28.36 8.49 -0.33
CA ASP A 240 -29.43 8.45 0.66
C ASP A 240 -28.88 8.28 2.10
N GLU A 241 -29.77 8.36 3.09
CA GLU A 241 -29.41 8.22 4.51
C GLU A 241 -28.77 6.86 4.82
N GLU A 242 -29.23 5.79 4.15
CA GLU A 242 -28.67 4.44 4.37
C GLU A 242 -27.23 4.34 3.88
N LEU A 243 -26.93 4.84 2.68
CA LEU A 243 -25.57 4.86 2.15
C LEU A 243 -24.65 5.77 2.97
N CYS A 244 -25.14 6.92 3.41
CA CYS A 244 -24.40 7.81 4.31
C CYS A 244 -24.07 7.14 5.65
N ARG A 245 -25.05 6.44 6.25
CA ARG A 245 -24.88 5.68 7.49
C ARG A 245 -23.85 4.55 7.31
N ARG A 246 -23.92 3.79 6.22
CA ARG A 246 -22.96 2.73 5.89
C ARG A 246 -21.56 3.27 5.66
N ALA A 247 -21.43 4.41 4.99
CA ALA A 247 -20.13 5.08 4.81
C ALA A 247 -19.57 5.54 6.18
N ALA A 248 -20.38 6.13 7.03
CA ALA A 248 -19.99 6.52 8.39
C ALA A 248 -19.51 5.32 9.21
N ALA A 249 -20.20 4.19 9.12
CA ALA A 249 -19.84 2.93 9.79
C ALA A 249 -18.58 2.26 9.19
N GLY A 250 -18.06 2.74 8.05
CA GLY A 250 -16.89 2.15 7.39
C GLY A 250 -17.17 0.89 6.57
N ASP A 251 -18.43 0.56 6.31
CA ASP A 251 -18.85 -0.59 5.50
C ASP A 251 -18.61 -0.37 4.00
N LEU A 252 -18.62 0.90 3.59
CA LEU A 252 -18.32 1.29 2.22
C LEU A 252 -17.56 2.63 2.18
N HIS A 253 -16.91 2.89 1.05
CA HIS A 253 -16.08 4.07 0.85
C HIS A 253 -16.30 4.66 -0.53
N PRO A 254 -16.21 5.99 -0.71
CA PRO A 254 -16.12 6.57 -2.04
C PRO A 254 -14.90 6.01 -2.76
N GLY A 255 -15.06 5.63 -4.02
CA GLY A 255 -14.00 5.12 -4.88
C GLY A 255 -13.49 6.19 -5.82
N LEU A 256 -12.20 6.18 -6.09
CA LEU A 256 -11.56 7.00 -7.08
C LEU A 256 -10.84 6.14 -8.13
N PRO A 257 -10.75 6.59 -9.39
CA PRO A 257 -10.22 5.77 -10.46
C PRO A 257 -8.70 5.61 -10.36
N LEU A 258 -8.25 4.39 -10.57
CA LEU A 258 -6.93 4.10 -11.09
C LEU A 258 -7.06 4.14 -12.62
N TRP A 259 -6.59 5.21 -13.25
CA TRP A 259 -6.90 5.59 -14.62
C TRP A 259 -6.54 4.51 -15.66
N GLY A 260 -7.40 4.32 -16.65
CA GLY A 260 -7.25 3.36 -17.76
C GLY A 260 -8.46 3.34 -18.67
N ALA A 261 -8.42 2.54 -19.71
CA ALA A 261 -9.52 2.37 -20.66
C ALA A 261 -10.61 1.43 -20.14
N GLY A 262 -11.80 1.54 -20.71
CA GLY A 262 -12.91 0.63 -20.44
C GLY A 262 -13.62 0.91 -19.11
N GLY A 263 -14.21 -0.14 -18.57
CA GLY A 263 -15.08 -0.08 -17.40
C GLY A 263 -16.52 -0.46 -17.76
N LYS A 264 -17.29 -0.90 -16.76
CA LYS A 264 -18.73 -1.11 -16.95
C LYS A 264 -19.41 0.24 -17.18
N GLU A 265 -20.49 0.22 -17.95
CA GLU A 265 -21.38 1.38 -18.12
C GLU A 265 -21.74 1.95 -16.74
N GLY A 266 -21.78 3.25 -16.57
CA GLY A 266 -21.94 3.92 -15.27
C GLY A 266 -20.62 4.19 -14.54
N TYR A 267 -19.69 3.27 -14.48
CA TYR A 267 -18.34 3.52 -13.94
C TYR A 267 -17.50 4.34 -14.91
N ALA A 268 -17.65 4.09 -16.21
CA ALA A 268 -17.03 4.88 -17.26
C ALA A 268 -17.56 6.31 -17.28
N GLU A 269 -18.87 6.50 -17.04
CA GLU A 269 -19.48 7.85 -16.94
C GLU A 269 -18.88 8.66 -15.78
N GLN A 270 -18.73 8.03 -14.60
CA GLN A 270 -18.10 8.72 -13.47
C GLN A 270 -16.62 9.03 -13.74
N ALA A 271 -15.88 8.11 -14.35
CA ALA A 271 -14.50 8.40 -14.76
C ALA A 271 -14.44 9.56 -15.77
N HIS A 272 -15.39 9.64 -16.69
CA HIS A 272 -15.47 10.76 -17.65
C HIS A 272 -15.71 12.11 -16.95
N ARG A 273 -16.56 12.17 -15.94
CA ARG A 273 -16.78 13.38 -15.11
C ARG A 273 -15.49 13.78 -14.40
N LEU A 274 -14.80 12.81 -13.78
CA LEU A 274 -13.52 13.04 -13.09
C LEU A 274 -12.40 13.44 -14.07
N ARG A 275 -12.47 13.02 -15.34
CA ARG A 275 -11.54 13.48 -16.39
C ARG A 275 -11.59 14.99 -16.62
N GLN A 276 -12.77 15.60 -16.51
CA GLN A 276 -12.89 17.06 -16.65
C GLN A 276 -12.11 17.79 -15.54
N VAL A 277 -12.07 17.21 -14.34
CA VAL A 277 -11.26 17.69 -13.21
C VAL A 277 -9.77 17.56 -13.51
N LEU A 278 -9.36 16.48 -14.16
CA LEU A 278 -7.97 16.18 -14.55
C LEU A 278 -7.61 16.75 -15.94
N GLN A 279 -8.27 17.81 -16.41
CA GLN A 279 -8.06 18.36 -17.76
C GLN A 279 -6.58 18.72 -18.02
N HIS A 280 -5.85 19.21 -17.02
CA HIS A 280 -4.44 19.55 -17.10
C HIS A 280 -3.52 18.31 -17.25
N GLU A 281 -3.99 17.11 -16.91
CA GLU A 281 -3.31 15.81 -17.07
C GLU A 281 -3.93 14.97 -18.21
N SER A 282 -4.69 15.58 -19.11
CA SER A 282 -5.39 14.88 -20.21
C SER A 282 -4.45 14.02 -21.06
N ALA A 283 -3.23 14.49 -21.36
CA ALA A 283 -2.23 13.73 -22.10
C ALA A 283 -1.78 12.45 -21.36
N VAL A 284 -1.72 12.48 -20.04
CA VAL A 284 -1.41 11.30 -19.20
C VAL A 284 -2.59 10.34 -19.21
N CYS A 285 -3.82 10.84 -19.09
CA CYS A 285 -5.04 10.03 -19.16
C CYS A 285 -5.14 9.30 -20.51
N ASP A 286 -5.00 10.02 -21.63
CA ASP A 286 -4.99 9.44 -22.99
C ASP A 286 -3.92 8.38 -23.17
N PHE A 287 -2.72 8.66 -22.65
CA PHE A 287 -1.61 7.73 -22.72
C PHE A 287 -1.88 6.41 -21.98
N LEU A 288 -2.45 6.47 -20.77
CA LEU A 288 -2.77 5.29 -19.97
C LEU A 288 -3.86 4.44 -20.63
N GLU A 289 -4.86 5.09 -21.22
CA GLU A 289 -5.93 4.42 -21.98
C GLU A 289 -5.38 3.71 -23.24
N GLN A 290 -4.57 4.42 -24.05
CA GLN A 290 -3.93 3.88 -25.25
C GLN A 290 -2.93 2.75 -24.95
N ALA A 291 -2.34 2.74 -23.74
CA ALA A 291 -1.44 1.68 -23.30
C ALA A 291 -2.16 0.38 -22.91
N GLY A 292 -3.51 0.35 -22.99
CA GLY A 292 -4.33 -0.81 -22.69
C GLY A 292 -4.43 -1.12 -21.18
N LEU A 293 -4.26 -0.13 -20.33
CA LEU A 293 -4.50 -0.29 -18.90
C LEU A 293 -6.01 -0.23 -18.65
N GLU A 294 -6.51 -1.18 -17.87
CA GLU A 294 -7.93 -1.21 -17.51
C GLU A 294 -8.23 -0.19 -16.42
N LEU A 295 -9.38 0.48 -16.53
CA LEU A 295 -9.93 1.31 -15.48
C LEU A 295 -10.24 0.44 -14.25
N ALA A 296 -9.70 0.82 -13.09
CA ALA A 296 -9.97 0.18 -11.82
C ALA A 296 -10.32 1.24 -10.78
N TRP A 297 -10.88 0.81 -9.66
CA TRP A 297 -11.31 1.71 -8.58
C TRP A 297 -10.59 1.35 -7.28
N ARG A 298 -10.25 2.39 -6.52
CA ARG A 298 -9.61 2.27 -5.22
C ARG A 298 -10.37 3.12 -4.20
N PRO A 299 -10.61 2.62 -2.97
CA PRO A 299 -11.22 3.41 -1.91
C PRO A 299 -10.43 4.69 -1.64
N ALA A 300 -11.11 5.81 -1.53
CA ALA A 300 -10.54 7.10 -1.13
C ALA A 300 -10.16 7.13 0.36
N ARG A 301 -10.86 6.33 1.18
CA ARG A 301 -10.65 6.17 2.61
C ARG A 301 -9.86 4.91 2.91
N LEU A 302 -8.95 4.99 3.87
CA LEU A 302 -8.22 3.87 4.47
C LEU A 302 -8.64 3.74 5.93
N LEU A 303 -9.15 2.59 6.30
CA LEU A 303 -9.33 2.18 7.69
C LEU A 303 -8.16 1.30 8.12
N ALA A 304 -7.72 1.48 9.35
CA ALA A 304 -6.73 0.62 9.96
C ALA A 304 -7.44 -0.33 10.94
N ASP A 305 -7.34 -1.63 10.66
CA ASP A 305 -7.94 -2.65 11.53
C ASP A 305 -7.11 -2.77 12.81
N ASP A 306 -7.78 -3.05 13.94
CA ASP A 306 -7.18 -3.22 15.27
C ASP A 306 -6.28 -2.04 15.70
N PHE A 307 -6.60 -0.81 15.25
CA PHE A 307 -5.77 0.35 15.55
C PHE A 307 -5.77 0.67 17.04
N CYS A 308 -4.59 0.52 17.66
CA CYS A 308 -4.35 0.87 19.05
C CYS A 308 -2.97 1.54 19.22
N TRP A 309 -2.78 2.20 20.37
CA TRP A 309 -1.54 2.89 20.69
C TRP A 309 -1.21 2.83 22.17
N GLN A 310 0.06 2.98 22.47
CA GLN A 310 0.58 3.05 23.83
C GLN A 310 1.74 4.05 23.88
N PHE A 311 1.74 4.92 24.89
CA PHE A 311 2.91 5.70 25.23
C PHE A 311 3.82 4.85 26.11
N CYS A 312 5.09 4.74 25.72
CA CYS A 312 6.10 4.01 26.44
C CYS A 312 6.76 4.88 27.53
N ASP A 313 7.42 4.24 28.50
CA ASP A 313 8.09 4.94 29.61
C ASP A 313 9.24 5.84 29.15
N ASP A 314 9.87 5.53 28.01
CA ASP A 314 10.93 6.33 27.37
C ASP A 314 10.39 7.50 26.54
N GLY A 315 9.08 7.77 26.60
CA GLY A 315 8.41 8.83 25.87
C GLY A 315 8.10 8.51 24.39
N ALA A 316 8.43 7.31 23.92
CA ALA A 316 8.05 6.86 22.59
C ALA A 316 6.56 6.58 22.49
N LEU A 317 6.02 6.64 21.27
CA LEU A 317 4.65 6.25 20.96
C LEU A 317 4.67 4.98 20.12
N GLN A 318 4.14 3.89 20.65
CA GLN A 318 3.92 2.66 19.89
C GLN A 318 2.53 2.69 19.24
N LEU A 319 2.47 2.31 17.97
CA LEU A 319 1.25 2.11 17.19
C LEU A 319 1.18 0.67 16.71
N ASP A 320 0.05 0.00 16.94
CA ASP A 320 -0.24 -1.34 16.42
C ASP A 320 -1.50 -1.26 15.56
N PHE A 321 -1.47 -1.80 14.33
CA PHE A 321 -2.60 -1.82 13.41
C PHE A 321 -2.39 -2.78 12.25
N ALA A 322 -3.45 -3.12 11.52
CA ALA A 322 -3.35 -3.84 10.26
C ALA A 322 -3.92 -3.02 9.09
N LEU A 323 -3.30 -3.17 7.92
CA LEU A 323 -3.74 -2.55 6.67
C LEU A 323 -3.91 -3.62 5.59
N GLY A 324 -4.96 -3.51 4.81
CA GLY A 324 -5.16 -4.33 3.63
C GLY A 324 -4.06 -4.17 2.57
N ALA A 325 -3.95 -5.15 1.67
CA ALA A 325 -2.96 -5.13 0.59
C ALA A 325 -3.06 -3.85 -0.26
N GLY A 326 -1.91 -3.22 -0.51
CA GLY A 326 -1.82 -2.00 -1.31
C GLY A 326 -2.04 -0.69 -0.55
N ALA A 327 -2.31 -0.74 0.75
CA ALA A 327 -2.35 0.43 1.63
C ALA A 327 -0.95 0.77 2.17
N TYR A 328 -0.75 2.02 2.58
CA TYR A 328 0.54 2.55 3.04
C TYR A 328 0.46 3.05 4.48
N ALA A 329 1.31 2.50 5.35
CA ALA A 329 1.43 2.98 6.72
C ALA A 329 1.84 4.47 6.79
N THR A 330 2.60 4.95 5.79
CA THR A 330 2.99 6.35 5.69
C THR A 330 1.80 7.31 5.48
N ALA A 331 0.73 6.86 4.80
CA ALA A 331 -0.50 7.65 4.66
C ALA A 331 -1.18 7.86 6.03
N LEU A 332 -1.21 6.81 6.85
CA LEU A 332 -1.74 6.89 8.22
C LEU A 332 -0.84 7.75 9.12
N LEU A 333 0.47 7.55 9.08
CA LEU A 333 1.43 8.32 9.88
C LEU A 333 1.39 9.82 9.54
N ALA A 334 1.21 10.19 8.27
CA ALA A 334 1.14 11.59 7.84
C ALA A 334 -0.03 12.37 8.46
N GLU A 335 -1.12 11.70 8.82
CA GLU A 335 -2.25 12.31 9.51
C GLU A 335 -2.01 12.44 11.03
N ILE A 336 -1.10 11.64 11.61
CA ILE A 336 -0.86 11.57 13.06
C ILE A 336 0.28 12.51 13.48
N VAL A 337 1.43 12.45 12.76
CA VAL A 337 2.64 13.18 13.11
C VAL A 337 3.36 13.73 11.89
N ARG A 338 4.10 14.83 12.06
CA ARG A 338 5.15 15.23 11.12
C ARG A 338 6.36 14.35 11.38
N TYR A 339 6.51 13.30 10.61
CA TYR A 339 7.61 12.36 10.81
C TYR A 339 8.87 12.74 10.02
N ARG A 340 10.01 12.44 10.60
CA ARG A 340 11.31 12.40 9.94
C ARG A 340 11.85 10.98 9.99
N VAL A 341 12.66 10.61 9.01
CA VAL A 341 13.34 9.31 8.94
C VAL A 341 14.80 9.55 9.28
N GLN A 342 15.41 8.65 10.03
CA GLN A 342 16.85 8.73 10.28
C GLN A 342 17.59 8.56 8.94
N ALA A 343 18.55 9.47 8.68
CA ALA A 343 19.35 9.50 7.46
C ALA A 343 20.31 8.29 7.35
#